data_1bf020f24cb967e22f3af72755a0529d
#
_entry.id   1bf020f24cb967e22f3af72755a0529d
#
_cell.length_a   1.000
_cell.length_b   1.000
_cell.length_c   1.000
_cell.angle_alpha   90.00
_cell.angle_beta   90.00
_cell.angle_gamma   90.00
#
_symmetry.space_group_name_H-M   'P 1'
#
loop_
_entity.id
_entity.type
_entity.pdbx_description
1 polymer ?
#
loop_
_entity_poly.entity_id
_entity_poly.type
_entity_poly.pdbx_seq_one_letter_code
_entity_poly.pdbx_strand_id
1 'polypeptide(L)'
;LLCAFTPSSILVFLAMAFVILHVAAVSPFMALFAALIFVVLYCFFLRFAPQYGYVVVAIPILSTLHVPYLVPILMGLVANPITILPSACGVIVYYMLQILQEHTVVSDSFALDDILPFYTKVFEALIDCKDILIVSGVFAVVIIVVYTVRKLKMEYAAELAILAGAVVNVFGFLICDLRFDTRVTIGSMIGGTLLSALAAFVALFFKRVLDYTAVE
;
A
#
# COMPACT_ATOMS: atom_id res chain seq x y z
N LEU A 1 12.89 1.75 17.72
CA LEU A 1 12.49 1.80 19.15
C LEU A 1 11.38 2.82 19.37
N LEU A 2 11.47 4.07 18.87
CA LEU A 2 10.41 5.09 19.02
C LEU A 2 9.06 4.64 18.42
N CYS A 3 9.04 3.94 17.29
CA CYS A 3 7.82 3.46 16.65
C CYS A 3 7.05 2.40 17.47
N ALA A 4 7.70 1.72 18.42
CA ALA A 4 7.05 0.72 19.26
C ALA A 4 6.18 1.34 20.36
N PHE A 5 6.47 2.58 20.76
CA PHE A 5 5.77 3.29 21.83
C PHE A 5 4.80 4.37 21.33
N THR A 6 4.84 4.69 20.04
CA THR A 6 3.96 5.73 19.47
C THR A 6 2.66 5.11 18.96
N PRO A 7 1.50 5.72 19.24
CA PRO A 7 0.23 5.30 18.65
C PRO A 7 0.31 5.41 17.12
N SER A 8 -0.34 4.47 16.42
CA SER A 8 -0.30 4.33 14.96
C SER A 8 -0.64 5.64 14.22
N SER A 9 -1.52 6.45 14.75
CA SER A 9 -1.90 7.75 14.17
C SER A 9 -0.74 8.75 14.14
N ILE A 10 0.07 8.81 15.21
CA ILE A 10 1.24 9.70 15.27
C ILE A 10 2.33 9.23 14.32
N LEU A 11 2.53 7.92 14.22
CA LEU A 11 3.51 7.33 13.30
C LEU A 11 3.18 7.69 11.85
N VAL A 12 1.92 7.58 11.46
CA VAL A 12 1.45 7.95 10.11
C VAL A 12 1.65 9.42 9.84
N PHE A 13 1.27 10.28 10.80
CA PHE A 13 1.45 11.73 10.66
C PHE A 13 2.93 12.10 10.52
N LEU A 14 3.80 11.48 11.30
CA LEU A 14 5.24 11.71 11.26
C LEU A 14 5.86 11.22 9.94
N ALA A 15 5.40 10.08 9.43
CA ALA A 15 5.82 9.55 8.14
C ALA A 15 5.38 10.46 6.99
N MET A 16 4.12 10.94 6.99
CA MET A 16 3.64 11.92 6.01
C MET A 16 4.45 13.21 6.05
N ALA A 17 4.72 13.75 7.25
CA ALA A 17 5.55 14.96 7.42
C ALA A 17 6.95 14.73 6.86
N PHE A 18 7.55 13.57 7.10
CA PHE A 18 8.89 13.23 6.60
C PHE A 18 8.92 13.15 5.07
N VAL A 19 7.90 12.53 4.46
CA VAL A 19 7.76 12.48 2.99
C VAL A 19 7.60 13.87 2.41
N ILE A 20 6.74 14.72 3.00
CA ILE A 20 6.55 16.11 2.55
C ILE A 20 7.87 16.88 2.65
N LEU A 21 8.62 16.73 3.74
CA LEU A 21 9.89 17.41 3.95
C LEU A 21 10.96 16.94 2.95
N HIS A 22 11.00 15.65 2.65
CA HIS A 22 11.88 15.09 1.63
C HIS A 22 11.55 15.60 0.23
N VAL A 23 10.27 15.63 -0.14
CA VAL A 23 9.81 16.17 -1.43
C VAL A 23 10.05 17.69 -1.50
N ALA A 24 9.91 18.41 -0.37
CA ALA A 24 10.20 19.85 -0.29
C ALA A 24 11.68 20.19 -0.54
N ALA A 25 12.59 19.30 -0.18
CA ALA A 25 14.01 19.45 -0.46
C ALA A 25 14.32 19.39 -1.97
N VAL A 26 13.46 18.70 -2.75
CA VAL A 26 13.58 18.59 -4.21
C VAL A 26 12.83 19.74 -4.88
N SER A 27 11.55 19.94 -4.51
CA SER A 27 10.72 21.03 -5.03
C SER A 27 9.63 21.40 -4.02
N PRO A 28 9.55 22.69 -3.58
CA PRO A 28 8.53 23.14 -2.66
C PRO A 28 7.11 23.04 -3.26
N PHE A 29 6.97 23.18 -4.57
CA PHE A 29 5.67 23.07 -5.25
C PHE A 29 5.15 21.64 -5.26
N MET A 30 6.01 20.65 -5.49
CA MET A 30 5.66 19.23 -5.39
C MET A 30 5.27 18.85 -3.96
N ALA A 31 5.97 19.39 -2.97
CA ALA A 31 5.66 19.17 -1.57
C ALA A 31 4.27 19.71 -1.20
N LEU A 32 3.89 20.87 -1.73
CA LEU A 32 2.55 21.43 -1.51
C LEU A 32 1.46 20.52 -2.08
N PHE A 33 1.67 19.97 -3.28
CA PHE A 33 0.74 19.01 -3.90
C PHE A 33 0.63 17.73 -3.08
N ALA A 34 1.76 17.14 -2.66
CA ALA A 34 1.77 15.97 -1.81
C ALA A 34 1.07 16.22 -0.47
N ALA A 35 1.31 17.38 0.15
CA ALA A 35 0.65 17.77 1.39
C ALA A 35 -0.88 17.87 1.21
N LEU A 36 -1.36 18.46 0.12
CA LEU A 36 -2.78 18.56 -0.19
C LEU A 36 -3.42 17.16 -0.27
N ILE A 37 -2.80 16.24 -1.03
CA ILE A 37 -3.30 14.86 -1.16
C ILE A 37 -3.28 14.14 0.19
N PHE A 38 -2.22 14.28 0.99
CA PHE A 38 -2.17 13.68 2.32
C PHE A 38 -3.26 14.20 3.26
N VAL A 39 -3.56 15.49 3.22
CA VAL A 39 -4.66 16.08 4.00
C VAL A 39 -5.99 15.48 3.55
N VAL A 40 -6.23 15.37 2.25
CA VAL A 40 -7.45 14.76 1.70
C VAL A 40 -7.56 13.29 2.15
N LEU A 41 -6.50 12.50 2.00
CA LEU A 41 -6.48 11.10 2.41
C LEU A 41 -6.71 10.94 3.92
N TYR A 42 -6.10 11.82 4.73
CA TYR A 42 -6.29 11.80 6.18
C TYR A 42 -7.73 12.13 6.57
N CYS A 43 -8.29 13.21 6.04
CA CYS A 43 -9.64 13.66 6.39
C CYS A 43 -10.73 12.69 5.96
N PHE A 44 -10.61 12.12 4.75
CA PHE A 44 -11.68 11.29 4.18
C PHE A 44 -11.54 9.80 4.51
N PHE A 45 -10.31 9.29 4.64
CA PHE A 45 -10.10 7.84 4.73
C PHE A 45 -9.45 7.39 6.04
N LEU A 46 -8.32 7.99 6.43
CA LEU A 46 -7.56 7.52 7.60
C LEU A 46 -8.28 7.78 8.92
N ARG A 47 -9.13 8.78 8.98
CA ARG A 47 -9.97 9.08 10.15
C ARG A 47 -10.89 7.91 10.53
N PHE A 48 -11.34 7.11 9.55
CA PHE A 48 -12.24 5.98 9.80
C PHE A 48 -11.52 4.72 10.30
N ALA A 49 -10.22 4.58 10.01
CA ALA A 49 -9.44 3.41 10.41
C ALA A 49 -8.04 3.80 10.94
N PRO A 50 -7.96 4.65 11.99
CA PRO A 50 -6.69 5.22 12.46
C PRO A 50 -5.73 4.14 12.99
N GLN A 51 -6.25 3.05 13.53
CA GLN A 51 -5.47 1.92 14.04
C GLN A 51 -4.68 1.18 12.93
N TYR A 52 -5.10 1.27 11.67
CA TYR A 52 -4.45 0.63 10.52
C TYR A 52 -3.73 1.64 9.61
N GLY A 53 -3.56 2.88 10.06
CA GLY A 53 -2.90 3.92 9.28
C GLY A 53 -1.47 3.57 8.83
N TYR A 54 -0.75 2.74 9.60
CA TYR A 54 0.59 2.27 9.23
C TYR A 54 0.63 1.52 7.88
N VAL A 55 -0.49 0.95 7.43
CA VAL A 55 -0.63 0.27 6.13
C VAL A 55 -0.36 1.24 4.97
N VAL A 56 -0.78 2.50 5.11
CA VAL A 56 -0.56 3.54 4.09
C VAL A 56 0.92 3.79 3.82
N VAL A 57 1.74 3.71 4.87
CA VAL A 57 3.20 3.89 4.78
C VAL A 57 3.89 2.58 4.37
N ALA A 58 3.34 1.44 4.81
CA ALA A 58 3.91 0.13 4.51
C ALA A 58 3.89 -0.19 3.00
N ILE A 59 2.82 0.18 2.27
CA ILE A 59 2.71 -0.12 0.84
C ILE A 59 3.82 0.54 0.02
N PRO A 60 4.07 1.86 0.07
CA PRO A 60 5.18 2.46 -0.66
C PRO A 60 6.54 1.85 -0.32
N ILE A 61 6.80 1.59 0.96
CA ILE A 61 8.08 0.99 1.40
C ILE A 61 8.25 -0.43 0.84
N LEU A 62 7.22 -1.27 0.96
CA LEU A 62 7.27 -2.64 0.46
C LEU A 62 7.26 -2.70 -1.07
N SER A 63 6.72 -1.69 -1.75
CA SER A 63 6.78 -1.57 -3.20
C SER A 63 8.21 -1.34 -3.68
N THR A 64 9.00 -0.54 -2.97
CA THR A 64 10.44 -0.36 -3.29
C THR A 64 11.25 -1.64 -3.07
N LEU A 65 10.81 -2.51 -2.16
CA LEU A 65 11.39 -3.83 -1.92
C LEU A 65 10.84 -4.94 -2.85
N HIS A 66 9.96 -4.59 -3.79
CA HIS A 66 9.28 -5.52 -4.72
C HIS A 66 8.39 -6.57 -4.03
N VAL A 67 7.92 -6.29 -2.81
CA VAL A 67 7.02 -7.18 -2.03
C VAL A 67 5.75 -6.49 -1.52
N PRO A 68 5.06 -5.66 -2.32
CA PRO A 68 3.85 -4.94 -1.87
C PRO A 68 2.69 -5.89 -1.52
N TYR A 69 2.69 -7.08 -2.11
CA TYR A 69 1.64 -8.10 -1.96
C TYR A 69 1.59 -8.71 -0.54
N LEU A 70 2.63 -8.47 0.26
CA LEU A 70 2.67 -8.86 1.66
C LEU A 70 1.57 -8.17 2.47
N VAL A 71 1.30 -6.89 2.16
CA VAL A 71 0.32 -6.09 2.91
C VAL A 71 -1.09 -6.69 2.84
N PRO A 72 -1.70 -6.94 1.68
CA PRO A 72 -3.05 -7.47 1.62
C PRO A 72 -3.15 -8.87 2.23
N ILE A 73 -2.13 -9.72 2.09
CA ILE A 73 -2.09 -11.05 2.69
C ILE A 73 -2.05 -10.95 4.22
N LEU A 74 -1.13 -10.15 4.78
CA LEU A 74 -1.03 -9.96 6.24
C LEU A 74 -2.25 -9.29 6.83
N MET A 75 -2.79 -8.26 6.16
CA MET A 75 -3.99 -7.57 6.66
C MET A 75 -5.21 -8.49 6.65
N GLY A 76 -5.39 -9.28 5.61
CA GLY A 76 -6.43 -10.32 5.58
C GLY A 76 -6.25 -11.37 6.69
N LEU A 77 -4.99 -11.72 7.02
CA LEU A 77 -4.67 -12.72 8.03
C LEU A 77 -4.82 -12.22 9.47
N VAL A 78 -4.51 -10.96 9.76
CA VAL A 78 -4.43 -10.43 11.13
C VAL A 78 -5.56 -9.48 11.46
N ALA A 79 -6.00 -8.68 10.49
CA ALA A 79 -6.94 -7.59 10.68
C ALA A 79 -8.36 -7.89 10.18
N ASN A 80 -9.19 -6.87 10.15
CA ASN A 80 -10.56 -6.92 9.63
C ASN A 80 -10.60 -6.34 8.19
N PRO A 81 -11.65 -6.62 7.39
CA PRO A 81 -11.78 -6.10 6.01
C PRO A 81 -11.75 -4.56 5.89
N ILE A 82 -11.94 -3.83 6.98
CA ILE A 82 -11.84 -2.36 7.01
C ILE A 82 -10.45 -1.87 6.56
N THR A 83 -9.43 -2.74 6.60
CA THR A 83 -8.07 -2.46 6.11
C THR A 83 -7.98 -2.29 4.60
N ILE A 84 -9.02 -2.61 3.85
CA ILE A 84 -9.14 -2.29 2.42
C ILE A 84 -8.96 -0.77 2.21
N LEU A 85 -9.55 0.04 3.09
CA LEU A 85 -9.51 1.49 2.99
C LEU A 85 -8.07 2.06 3.09
N PRO A 86 -7.33 1.81 4.19
CA PRO A 86 -5.93 2.27 4.28
C PRO A 86 -5.02 1.60 3.26
N SER A 87 -5.33 0.39 2.79
CA SER A 87 -4.59 -0.26 1.72
C SER A 87 -4.75 0.50 0.39
N ALA A 88 -5.97 0.88 0.01
CA ALA A 88 -6.22 1.71 -1.16
C ALA A 88 -5.51 3.07 -1.06
N CYS A 89 -5.55 3.71 0.12
CA CYS A 89 -4.81 4.96 0.36
C CYS A 89 -3.29 4.79 0.15
N GLY A 90 -2.73 3.68 0.62
CA GLY A 90 -1.31 3.38 0.44
C GLY A 90 -0.93 3.19 -1.03
N VAL A 91 -1.79 2.57 -1.83
CA VAL A 91 -1.62 2.45 -3.28
C VAL A 91 -1.65 3.83 -3.95
N ILE A 92 -2.60 4.70 -3.57
CA ILE A 92 -2.66 6.08 -4.09
C ILE A 92 -1.38 6.83 -3.77
N VAL A 93 -0.88 6.74 -2.53
CA VAL A 93 0.38 7.38 -2.12
C VAL A 93 1.57 6.86 -2.93
N TYR A 94 1.64 5.57 -3.17
CA TYR A 94 2.72 4.97 -3.97
C TYR A 94 2.75 5.52 -5.39
N TYR A 95 1.61 5.49 -6.09
CA TYR A 95 1.54 6.01 -7.47
C TYR A 95 1.71 7.53 -7.53
N MET A 96 1.20 8.27 -6.54
CA MET A 96 1.45 9.70 -6.43
C MET A 96 2.96 10.00 -6.34
N LEU A 97 3.69 9.28 -5.50
CA LEU A 97 5.14 9.47 -5.38
C LEU A 97 5.87 9.10 -6.67
N GLN A 98 5.44 8.05 -7.36
CA GLN A 98 6.00 7.66 -8.66
C GLN A 98 5.78 8.74 -9.72
N ILE A 99 4.57 9.25 -9.85
CA ILE A 99 4.23 10.33 -10.78
C ILE A 99 5.04 11.60 -10.46
N LEU A 100 5.18 11.96 -9.19
CA LEU A 100 5.99 13.09 -8.78
C LEU A 100 7.47 12.89 -9.16
N GLN A 101 8.02 11.69 -9.01
CA GLN A 101 9.40 11.39 -9.42
C GLN A 101 9.59 11.50 -10.94
N GLU A 102 8.66 11.01 -11.74
CA GLU A 102 8.71 11.13 -13.20
C GLU A 102 8.72 12.60 -13.67
N HIS A 103 7.97 13.47 -12.98
CA HIS A 103 7.88 14.89 -13.32
C HIS A 103 9.03 15.75 -12.76
N THR A 104 9.78 15.24 -11.77
CA THR A 104 10.91 15.96 -11.16
C THR A 104 12.06 16.18 -12.15
N VAL A 105 12.27 15.26 -13.07
CA VAL A 105 13.36 15.28 -14.06
C VAL A 105 13.22 16.44 -15.06
N VAL A 106 12.03 17.02 -15.18
CA VAL A 106 11.70 18.07 -16.16
C VAL A 106 11.83 19.50 -15.60
N SER A 107 12.07 19.68 -14.28
CA SER A 107 11.72 20.92 -13.57
C SER A 107 12.87 21.73 -12.99
N ASP A 108 14.05 21.72 -13.60
CA ASP A 108 15.18 22.53 -13.10
C ASP A 108 15.04 24.06 -13.24
N SER A 109 13.95 24.55 -13.86
CA SER A 109 13.68 25.99 -14.01
C SER A 109 12.18 26.32 -14.01
N PHE A 110 11.52 26.31 -12.82
CA PHE A 110 10.14 26.77 -12.72
C PHE A 110 10.03 28.29 -12.70
N ALA A 111 9.37 28.87 -13.72
CA ALA A 111 8.76 30.18 -13.63
C ALA A 111 7.40 30.08 -12.88
N LEU A 112 6.99 31.14 -12.21
CA LEU A 112 5.70 31.19 -11.48
C LEU A 112 4.48 30.87 -12.38
N ASP A 113 4.59 31.13 -13.67
CA ASP A 113 3.55 30.87 -14.67
C ASP A 113 3.36 29.37 -14.99
N ASP A 114 4.35 28.54 -14.67
CA ASP A 114 4.33 27.08 -14.95
C ASP A 114 3.69 26.25 -13.83
N ILE A 115 3.38 26.87 -12.69
CA ILE A 115 2.88 26.16 -11.49
C ILE A 115 1.51 25.54 -11.76
N LEU A 116 0.58 26.32 -12.33
CA LEU A 116 -0.79 25.87 -12.57
C LEU A 116 -0.85 24.75 -13.62
N PRO A 117 -0.14 24.86 -14.78
CA PRO A 117 -0.04 23.77 -15.74
C PRO A 117 0.60 22.49 -15.16
N PHE A 118 1.56 22.62 -14.25
CA PHE A 118 2.17 21.49 -13.57
C PHE A 118 1.15 20.74 -12.72
N TYR A 119 0.41 21.43 -11.86
CA TYR A 119 -0.61 20.79 -11.00
C TYR A 119 -1.71 20.11 -11.80
N THR A 120 -2.17 20.73 -12.88
CA THR A 120 -3.17 20.09 -13.75
C THR A 120 -2.65 18.81 -14.39
N LYS A 121 -1.41 18.80 -14.89
CA LYS A 121 -0.79 17.61 -15.49
C LYS A 121 -0.61 16.47 -14.47
N VAL A 122 -0.11 16.78 -13.27
CA VAL A 122 0.08 15.74 -12.22
C VAL A 122 -1.27 15.22 -11.73
N PHE A 123 -2.27 16.07 -11.61
CA PHE A 123 -3.61 15.67 -11.20
C PHE A 123 -4.31 14.82 -12.27
N GLU A 124 -4.22 15.21 -13.53
CA GLU A 124 -4.71 14.42 -14.66
C GLU A 124 -4.00 13.06 -14.73
N ALA A 125 -2.66 13.03 -14.59
CA ALA A 125 -1.89 11.79 -14.58
C ALA A 125 -2.31 10.87 -13.41
N LEU A 126 -2.68 11.42 -12.27
CA LEU A 126 -3.14 10.64 -11.12
C LEU A 126 -4.54 10.06 -11.35
N ILE A 127 -5.45 10.83 -11.96
CA ILE A 127 -6.82 10.37 -12.27
C ILE A 127 -6.82 9.34 -13.39
N ASP A 128 -6.02 9.56 -14.43
CA ASP A 128 -5.93 8.67 -15.58
C ASP A 128 -5.12 7.39 -15.29
N CYS A 129 -4.45 7.31 -14.12
CA CYS A 129 -3.70 6.13 -13.72
C CYS A 129 -4.64 4.98 -13.35
N LYS A 130 -4.97 4.15 -14.35
CA LYS A 130 -5.84 2.96 -14.19
C LYS A 130 -5.25 1.96 -13.20
N ASP A 131 -3.93 1.91 -13.09
CA ASP A 131 -3.22 0.98 -12.22
C ASP A 131 -3.60 1.17 -10.74
N ILE A 132 -3.93 2.40 -10.31
CA ILE A 132 -4.40 2.69 -8.94
C ILE A 132 -5.67 1.90 -8.63
N LEU A 133 -6.66 1.94 -9.53
CA LEU A 133 -7.93 1.23 -9.35
C LEU A 133 -7.74 -0.29 -9.42
N ILE A 134 -6.91 -0.75 -10.37
CA ILE A 134 -6.62 -2.17 -10.57
C ILE A 134 -5.93 -2.75 -9.35
N VAL A 135 -4.83 -2.15 -8.91
CA VAL A 135 -4.06 -2.64 -7.75
C VAL A 135 -4.88 -2.57 -6.47
N SER A 136 -5.61 -1.47 -6.25
CA SER A 136 -6.51 -1.34 -5.08
C SER A 136 -7.62 -2.38 -5.10
N GLY A 137 -8.19 -2.66 -6.28
CA GLY A 137 -9.23 -3.68 -6.46
C GLY A 137 -8.71 -5.10 -6.18
N VAL A 138 -7.54 -5.46 -6.72
CA VAL A 138 -6.91 -6.76 -6.46
C VAL A 138 -6.57 -6.91 -4.98
N PHE A 139 -6.00 -5.88 -4.34
CA PHE A 139 -5.69 -5.90 -2.92
C PHE A 139 -6.95 -6.07 -2.06
N ALA A 140 -8.05 -5.41 -2.41
CA ALA A 140 -9.33 -5.58 -1.73
C ALA A 140 -9.84 -7.02 -1.81
N VAL A 141 -9.81 -7.62 -3.00
CA VAL A 141 -10.22 -9.02 -3.20
C VAL A 141 -9.33 -9.98 -2.39
N VAL A 142 -8.01 -9.80 -2.42
CA VAL A 142 -7.07 -10.61 -1.64
C VAL A 142 -7.37 -10.51 -0.15
N ILE A 143 -7.56 -9.30 0.40
CA ILE A 143 -7.91 -9.11 1.82
C ILE A 143 -9.20 -9.86 2.18
N ILE A 144 -10.24 -9.76 1.35
CA ILE A 144 -11.53 -10.42 1.59
C ILE A 144 -11.38 -11.94 1.56
N VAL A 145 -10.67 -12.48 0.57
CA VAL A 145 -10.47 -13.93 0.42
C VAL A 145 -9.66 -14.48 1.59
N VAL A 146 -8.52 -13.87 1.91
CA VAL A 146 -7.67 -14.29 3.04
C VAL A 146 -8.44 -14.22 4.36
N TYR A 147 -9.20 -13.15 4.58
CA TYR A 147 -10.01 -12.99 5.78
C TYR A 147 -11.11 -14.07 5.87
N THR A 148 -11.78 -14.38 4.76
CA THR A 148 -12.86 -15.38 4.72
C THR A 148 -12.33 -16.79 4.96
N VAL A 149 -11.23 -17.14 4.28
CA VAL A 149 -10.61 -18.47 4.43
C VAL A 149 -10.05 -18.66 5.84
N ARG A 150 -9.42 -17.63 6.43
CA ARG A 150 -8.93 -17.69 7.81
C ARG A 150 -10.02 -18.00 8.83
N LYS A 151 -11.26 -17.59 8.58
CA LYS A 151 -12.42 -17.83 9.47
C LYS A 151 -13.00 -19.23 9.38
N LEU A 152 -12.54 -20.05 8.46
CA LEU A 152 -12.99 -21.43 8.38
C LEU A 152 -12.56 -22.23 9.63
N LYS A 153 -13.42 -23.09 10.10
CA LYS A 153 -13.15 -23.96 11.27
C LYS A 153 -12.29 -25.16 10.87
N MET A 154 -11.05 -24.89 10.46
CA MET A 154 -10.07 -25.90 10.04
C MET A 154 -8.75 -25.66 10.79
N GLU A 155 -8.03 -26.72 11.13
CA GLU A 155 -6.75 -26.63 11.85
C GLU A 155 -5.70 -25.77 11.10
N TYR A 156 -5.69 -25.86 9.76
CA TYR A 156 -4.76 -25.16 8.89
C TYR A 156 -5.38 -23.99 8.13
N ALA A 157 -6.45 -23.38 8.67
CA ALA A 157 -7.19 -22.30 7.98
C ALA A 157 -6.30 -21.08 7.68
N ALA A 158 -5.35 -20.76 8.54
CA ALA A 158 -4.47 -19.61 8.36
C ALA A 158 -3.42 -19.85 7.25
N GLU A 159 -2.85 -21.04 7.18
CA GLU A 159 -1.92 -21.44 6.12
C GLU A 159 -2.62 -21.51 4.77
N LEU A 160 -3.82 -22.10 4.76
CA LEU A 160 -4.65 -22.15 3.57
C LEU A 160 -5.06 -20.76 3.09
N ALA A 161 -5.29 -19.83 4.03
CA ALA A 161 -5.60 -18.44 3.71
C ALA A 161 -4.43 -17.73 3.01
N ILE A 162 -3.19 -17.97 3.44
CA ILE A 162 -1.99 -17.41 2.79
C ILE A 162 -1.87 -17.95 1.35
N LEU A 163 -2.03 -19.26 1.16
CA LEU A 163 -1.99 -19.88 -0.17
C LEU A 163 -3.10 -19.35 -1.08
N ALA A 164 -4.32 -19.29 -0.56
CA ALA A 164 -5.46 -18.74 -1.31
C ALA A 164 -5.23 -17.27 -1.68
N GLY A 165 -4.70 -16.47 -0.75
CA GLY A 165 -4.33 -15.08 -1.01
C GLY A 165 -3.28 -14.92 -2.10
N ALA A 166 -2.22 -15.75 -2.07
CA ALA A 166 -1.18 -15.74 -3.09
C ALA A 166 -1.73 -16.13 -4.47
N VAL A 167 -2.54 -17.18 -4.54
CA VAL A 167 -3.18 -17.63 -5.79
C VAL A 167 -4.10 -16.54 -6.35
N VAL A 168 -4.97 -15.98 -5.53
CA VAL A 168 -5.88 -14.89 -5.93
C VAL A 168 -5.12 -13.65 -6.37
N ASN A 169 -4.01 -13.32 -5.72
CA ASN A 169 -3.16 -12.21 -6.11
C ASN A 169 -2.58 -12.41 -7.51
N VAL A 170 -1.97 -13.58 -7.78
CA VAL A 170 -1.40 -13.88 -9.10
C VAL A 170 -2.47 -13.88 -10.19
N PHE A 171 -3.58 -14.59 -9.97
CA PHE A 171 -4.67 -14.62 -10.94
C PHE A 171 -5.35 -13.26 -11.13
N GLY A 172 -5.52 -12.49 -10.05
CA GLY A 172 -6.11 -11.16 -10.11
C GLY A 172 -5.29 -10.22 -11.00
N PHE A 173 -3.98 -10.16 -10.79
CA PHE A 173 -3.10 -9.35 -11.65
C PHE A 173 -3.00 -9.89 -13.07
N LEU A 174 -2.94 -11.20 -13.26
CA LEU A 174 -2.89 -11.81 -14.60
C LEU A 174 -4.14 -11.47 -15.43
N ILE A 175 -5.32 -11.57 -14.82
CA ILE A 175 -6.59 -11.22 -15.48
C ILE A 175 -6.65 -9.73 -15.81
N CYS A 176 -6.17 -8.88 -14.88
CA CYS A 176 -6.13 -7.45 -15.10
C CYS A 176 -5.13 -7.07 -16.18
N ASP A 177 -3.96 -7.71 -16.24
CA ASP A 177 -2.96 -7.49 -17.28
C ASP A 177 -3.50 -7.84 -18.68
N LEU A 178 -4.12 -8.99 -18.81
CA LEU A 178 -4.78 -9.41 -20.07
C LEU A 178 -5.91 -8.48 -20.54
N ARG A 179 -6.55 -7.77 -19.60
CA ARG A 179 -7.73 -6.93 -19.92
C ARG A 179 -7.38 -5.46 -20.09
N PHE A 180 -6.39 -4.96 -19.38
CA PHE A 180 -6.11 -3.53 -19.23
C PHE A 180 -4.69 -3.13 -19.61
N ASP A 181 -3.84 -4.10 -20.03
CA ASP A 181 -2.43 -3.85 -20.43
C ASP A 181 -1.68 -3.06 -19.35
N THR A 182 -1.62 -3.65 -18.14
CA THR A 182 -1.01 -3.02 -16.96
C THR A 182 0.51 -2.96 -17.09
N ARG A 183 1.14 -1.96 -16.47
CA ARG A 183 2.61 -1.80 -16.45
C ARG A 183 3.32 -2.81 -15.53
N VAL A 184 2.60 -3.76 -14.94
CA VAL A 184 3.16 -4.71 -13.98
C VAL A 184 3.89 -5.84 -14.71
N THR A 185 5.19 -5.97 -14.49
CA THR A 185 5.99 -7.07 -15.06
C THR A 185 5.61 -8.40 -14.41
N ILE A 186 5.12 -9.35 -15.20
CA ILE A 186 4.62 -10.66 -14.71
C ILE A 186 5.66 -11.38 -13.86
N GLY A 187 6.95 -11.31 -14.25
CA GLY A 187 8.04 -11.96 -13.50
C GLY A 187 8.25 -11.39 -12.10
N SER A 188 8.25 -10.06 -11.96
CA SER A 188 8.37 -9.39 -10.66
C SER A 188 7.14 -9.62 -9.78
N MET A 189 5.96 -9.69 -10.40
CA MET A 189 4.70 -9.98 -9.70
C MET A 189 4.69 -11.38 -9.09
N ILE A 190 5.05 -12.40 -9.86
CA ILE A 190 5.09 -13.79 -9.37
C ILE A 190 6.16 -13.92 -8.27
N GLY A 191 7.37 -13.40 -8.52
CA GLY A 191 8.45 -13.42 -7.53
C GLY A 191 8.09 -12.67 -6.25
N GLY A 192 7.53 -11.48 -6.37
CA GLY A 192 7.06 -10.67 -5.24
C GLY A 192 5.93 -11.33 -4.45
N THR A 193 5.00 -12.02 -5.13
CA THR A 193 3.92 -12.76 -4.46
C THR A 193 4.44 -13.96 -3.69
N LEU A 194 5.37 -14.73 -4.27
CA LEU A 194 6.00 -15.88 -3.59
C LEU A 194 6.77 -15.43 -2.35
N LEU A 195 7.56 -14.36 -2.48
CA LEU A 195 8.32 -13.79 -1.36
C LEU A 195 7.37 -13.26 -0.27
N SER A 196 6.28 -12.62 -0.67
CA SER A 196 5.23 -12.12 0.25
C SER A 196 4.52 -13.25 0.98
N ALA A 197 4.19 -14.34 0.29
CA ALA A 197 3.57 -15.51 0.91
C ALA A 197 4.52 -16.18 1.92
N LEU A 198 5.79 -16.31 1.57
CA LEU A 198 6.81 -16.85 2.46
C LEU A 198 6.99 -15.97 3.71
N ALA A 199 7.08 -14.66 3.55
CA ALA A 199 7.17 -13.72 4.66
C ALA A 199 5.91 -13.75 5.55
N ALA A 200 4.71 -13.87 4.95
CA ALA A 200 3.46 -14.03 5.69
C ALA A 200 3.43 -15.34 6.49
N PHE A 201 3.98 -16.42 5.93
CA PHE A 201 4.10 -17.70 6.61
C PHE A 201 5.03 -17.62 7.81
N VAL A 202 6.18 -16.97 7.65
CA VAL A 202 7.12 -16.71 8.75
C VAL A 202 6.45 -15.87 9.85
N ALA A 203 5.75 -14.80 9.47
CA ALA A 203 5.02 -13.96 10.44
C ALA A 203 3.95 -14.75 11.20
N LEU A 204 3.22 -15.65 10.53
CA LEU A 204 2.25 -16.53 11.15
C LEU A 204 2.91 -17.48 12.16
N PHE A 205 4.06 -18.06 11.81
CA PHE A 205 4.82 -18.94 12.68
C PHE A 205 5.22 -18.22 13.98
N PHE A 206 5.79 -17.03 13.88
CA PHE A 206 6.16 -16.25 15.06
C PHE A 206 4.94 -15.85 15.89
N LYS A 207 3.82 -15.52 15.27
CA LYS A 207 2.59 -15.21 16.00
C LYS A 207 2.11 -16.39 16.84
N ARG A 208 2.15 -17.63 16.28
CA ARG A 208 1.76 -18.83 17.01
C ARG A 208 2.68 -19.13 18.19
N VAL A 209 3.99 -18.96 18.02
CA VAL A 209 4.98 -19.16 19.09
C VAL A 209 4.74 -18.17 20.24
N LEU A 210 4.42 -16.93 19.95
CA LEU A 210 4.13 -15.91 20.97
C LEU A 210 2.81 -16.20 21.73
N ASP A 211 1.78 -16.72 21.05
CA ASP A 211 0.51 -17.06 21.70
C ASP A 211 0.65 -18.25 22.67
N TYR A 212 1.60 -19.18 22.44
CA TYR A 212 1.88 -20.29 23.37
C TYR A 212 2.59 -19.85 24.65
N THR A 213 3.42 -18.81 24.60
CA THR A 213 4.13 -18.28 25.78
C THR A 213 3.25 -17.40 26.67
N ALA A 214 2.08 -17.01 26.21
CA ALA A 214 1.10 -16.23 27.01
C ALA A 214 0.15 -17.11 27.85
N VAL A 215 0.23 -18.44 27.74
CA VAL A 215 -0.67 -19.40 28.41
C VAL A 215 0.01 -20.09 29.62
N GLU A 216 1.30 -19.87 29.85
CA GLU A 216 2.02 -20.23 31.08
C GLU A 216 2.09 -19.03 32.05
#